data_6c83673037c3b0acdd4dd7f07dc57c55
#
_entry.id   6c83673037c3b0acdd4dd7f07dc57c55
#
_cell.length_a   1.000
_cell.length_b   1.000
_cell.length_c   1.000
_cell.angle_alpha   90.00
_cell.angle_beta   90.00
_cell.angle_gamma   90.00
#
_symmetry.space_group_name_H-M   'P 1'
#
loop_
_entity.id
_entity.type
_entity.pdbx_description
1 polymer ?
#
loop_
_entity_poly.entity_id
_entity_poly.type
_entity_poly.pdbx_seq_one_letter_code
_entity_poly.pdbx_strand_id
1 'polypeptide(L)'
;MRELTKEEIDTFLAQPLIARIATVRRDGRPHIAPIWFLWDGETICMETSPRFLKVKNLKNNPHCAISIDITEGGLRFKAVILEGEAELLEDDQEFARQTAARIYTKYLGSEGILAPTPQRMINSPHVIIRLKPQRIISWDWTSSGVAPVP
;
A
#
# COMPACT_ATOMS: atom_id res chain seq x y z
N MET A 1 2.68 -11.99 21.22
CA MET A 1 2.93 -11.50 19.85
C MET A 1 3.37 -12.66 18.99
N ARG A 2 2.74 -12.91 17.87
CA ARG A 2 3.10 -13.94 16.90
C ARG A 2 3.18 -13.36 15.49
N GLU A 3 3.87 -14.04 14.61
CA GLU A 3 3.84 -13.72 13.18
C GLU A 3 2.52 -14.18 12.55
N LEU A 4 2.13 -13.50 11.48
CA LEU A 4 0.99 -13.92 10.65
C LEU A 4 1.44 -15.01 9.67
N THR A 5 0.57 -15.97 9.42
CA THR A 5 0.76 -16.93 8.32
C THR A 5 0.58 -16.23 6.96
N LYS A 6 1.02 -16.88 5.87
CA LYS A 6 0.83 -16.34 4.52
C LYS A 6 -0.64 -16.06 4.21
N GLU A 7 -1.54 -16.99 4.57
CA GLU A 7 -2.98 -16.84 4.38
C GLU A 7 -3.56 -15.68 5.18
N GLU A 8 -3.10 -15.50 6.43
CA GLU A 8 -3.50 -14.36 7.26
C GLU A 8 -3.01 -13.02 6.70
N ILE A 9 -1.79 -12.98 6.15
CA ILE A 9 -1.26 -11.80 5.46
C ILE A 9 -2.13 -11.47 4.24
N ASP A 10 -2.45 -12.45 3.41
CA ASP A 10 -3.27 -12.24 2.21
C ASP A 10 -4.66 -11.73 2.57
N THR A 11 -5.30 -12.31 3.58
CA THR A 11 -6.60 -11.88 4.09
C THR A 11 -6.54 -10.46 4.66
N PHE A 12 -5.50 -10.15 5.42
CA PHE A 12 -5.28 -8.83 6.01
C PHE A 12 -5.08 -7.75 4.93
N LEU A 13 -4.23 -8.01 3.95
CA LEU A 13 -3.92 -7.06 2.87
C LEU A 13 -5.04 -6.95 1.81
N ALA A 14 -6.02 -7.85 1.80
CA ALA A 14 -7.21 -7.73 0.96
C ALA A 14 -8.18 -6.65 1.46
N GLN A 15 -8.08 -6.22 2.72
CA GLN A 15 -8.93 -5.20 3.31
C GLN A 15 -8.58 -3.80 2.78
N PRO A 16 -9.55 -2.86 2.73
CA PRO A 16 -9.31 -1.48 2.27
C PRO A 16 -8.61 -0.64 3.34
N LEU A 17 -7.40 -1.04 3.70
CA LEU A 17 -6.55 -0.38 4.69
C LEU A 17 -5.66 0.67 4.03
N ILE A 18 -5.14 1.60 4.81
CA ILE A 18 -4.17 2.59 4.33
C ILE A 18 -2.77 2.03 4.48
N ALA A 19 -2.03 1.99 3.37
CA ALA A 19 -0.60 1.77 3.41
C ALA A 19 0.14 3.09 3.64
N ARG A 20 1.30 3.00 4.26
CA ARG A 20 2.25 4.11 4.38
C ARG A 20 3.55 3.68 3.73
N ILE A 21 3.91 4.35 2.64
CA ILE A 21 5.17 4.10 1.92
C ILE A 21 6.25 5.05 2.40
N ALA A 22 7.37 4.48 2.83
CA ALA A 22 8.58 5.21 3.17
C ALA A 22 9.57 5.13 2.00
N THR A 23 10.07 6.27 1.57
CA THR A 23 11.07 6.42 0.52
C THR A 23 12.21 7.31 1.00
N VAL A 24 13.32 7.32 0.28
CA VAL A 24 14.53 8.05 0.68
C VAL A 24 14.75 9.22 -0.27
N ARG A 25 14.87 10.42 0.29
CA ARG A 25 15.23 11.64 -0.47
C ARG A 25 16.67 11.53 -0.95
N ARG A 26 17.01 12.34 -1.95
CA ARG A 26 18.39 12.40 -2.50
C ARG A 26 19.43 12.73 -1.44
N ASP A 27 19.10 13.52 -0.43
CA ASP A 27 19.98 13.88 0.70
C ASP A 27 19.95 12.84 1.86
N GLY A 28 19.29 11.71 1.67
CA GLY A 28 19.20 10.62 2.66
C GLY A 28 18.10 10.76 3.70
N ARG A 29 17.37 11.89 3.73
CA ARG A 29 16.26 12.04 4.68
C ARG A 29 15.08 11.15 4.30
N PRO A 30 14.41 10.51 5.27
CA PRO A 30 13.23 9.70 4.99
C PRO A 30 12.03 10.58 4.60
N HIS A 31 11.16 10.02 3.77
CA HIS A 31 9.87 10.59 3.41
C HIS A 31 8.80 9.50 3.54
N ILE A 32 7.65 9.83 4.08
CA ILE A 32 6.53 8.90 4.25
C ILE A 32 5.24 9.52 3.72
N ALA A 33 4.40 8.71 3.08
CA ALA A 33 3.10 9.14 2.58
C ALA A 33 2.06 8.02 2.70
N PRO A 34 0.79 8.35 3.06
CA PRO A 34 -0.32 7.40 2.98
C PRO A 34 -0.68 7.15 1.51
N ILE A 35 -1.11 5.92 1.21
CA ILE A 35 -1.44 5.52 -0.16
C ILE A 35 -2.37 4.30 -0.15
N TRP A 36 -3.25 4.22 -1.14
CA TRP A 36 -4.06 3.03 -1.40
C TRP A 36 -3.28 1.99 -2.20
N PHE A 37 -3.65 0.72 -2.06
CA PHE A 37 -2.90 -0.37 -2.66
C PHE A 37 -3.77 -1.55 -3.08
N LEU A 38 -3.21 -2.40 -3.95
CA LEU A 38 -3.65 -3.77 -4.22
C LEU A 38 -2.55 -4.74 -3.81
N TRP A 39 -2.96 -5.86 -3.25
CA TRP A 39 -2.11 -7.02 -2.99
C TRP A 39 -2.63 -8.22 -3.77
N ASP A 40 -1.77 -8.91 -4.51
CA ASP A 40 -2.14 -10.08 -5.31
C ASP A 40 -1.67 -11.42 -4.72
N GLY A 41 -1.13 -11.41 -3.51
CA GLY A 41 -0.55 -12.56 -2.84
C GLY A 41 0.99 -12.61 -2.91
N GLU A 42 1.61 -11.85 -3.81
CA GLU A 42 3.07 -11.77 -3.97
C GLU A 42 3.58 -10.34 -4.13
N THR A 43 2.79 -9.48 -4.73
CA THR A 43 3.20 -8.14 -5.15
C THR A 43 2.19 -7.10 -4.68
N ILE A 44 2.68 -5.99 -4.18
CA ILE A 44 1.85 -4.82 -3.88
C ILE A 44 1.99 -3.79 -5.01
N CYS A 45 0.84 -3.30 -5.47
CA CYS A 45 0.75 -2.21 -6.44
C CYS A 45 0.08 -1.00 -5.81
N MET A 46 0.64 0.17 -6.05
CA MET A 46 0.11 1.45 -5.59
C MET A 46 0.08 2.41 -6.77
N GLU A 47 -0.97 3.22 -6.84
CA GLU A 47 -1.12 4.24 -7.88
C GLU A 47 -0.79 5.61 -7.31
N THR A 48 -0.11 6.44 -8.09
CA THR A 48 0.22 7.81 -7.71
C THR A 48 0.40 8.72 -8.92
N SER A 49 0.39 10.03 -8.68
CA SER A 49 0.73 11.02 -9.71
C SER A 49 2.26 11.05 -9.94
N PRO A 50 2.71 11.19 -11.20
CA PRO A 50 4.15 11.33 -11.51
C PRO A 50 4.79 12.56 -10.88
N ARG A 51 4.01 13.53 -10.39
CA ARG A 51 4.51 14.78 -9.78
C ARG A 51 4.94 14.64 -8.33
N PHE A 52 4.52 13.58 -7.64
CA PHE A 52 4.74 13.46 -6.21
C PHE A 52 6.19 13.08 -5.85
N LEU A 53 6.62 13.53 -4.68
CA LEU A 53 7.98 13.36 -4.19
C LEU A 53 8.40 11.88 -4.10
N LYS A 54 7.48 10.99 -3.71
CA LYS A 54 7.76 9.55 -3.64
C LYS A 54 8.23 8.97 -4.98
N VAL A 55 7.69 9.45 -6.11
CA VAL A 55 8.12 9.03 -7.45
C VAL A 55 9.55 9.50 -7.73
N LYS A 56 9.84 10.77 -7.43
CA LYS A 56 11.20 11.33 -7.59
C LYS A 56 12.22 10.58 -6.72
N ASN A 57 11.83 10.27 -5.48
CA ASN A 57 12.67 9.52 -4.57
C ASN A 57 12.98 8.12 -5.10
N LEU A 58 11.97 7.39 -5.57
CA LEU A 58 12.13 6.03 -6.09
C LEU A 58 12.92 5.97 -7.40
N LYS A 59 12.86 7.00 -8.24
CA LYS A 59 13.73 7.12 -9.42
C LYS A 59 15.20 7.23 -9.05
N ASN A 60 15.49 7.90 -7.95
CA ASN A 60 16.87 8.08 -7.44
C ASN A 60 17.33 6.88 -6.59
N ASN A 61 16.44 6.33 -5.77
CA ASN A 61 16.72 5.21 -4.87
C ASN A 61 15.48 4.32 -4.80
N PRO A 62 15.49 3.12 -5.38
CA PRO A 62 14.30 2.25 -5.44
C PRO A 62 13.96 1.59 -4.12
N HIS A 63 14.83 1.65 -3.11
CA HIS A 63 14.57 1.05 -1.80
C HIS A 63 13.40 1.74 -1.11
N CYS A 64 12.45 0.95 -0.64
CA CYS A 64 11.31 1.44 0.11
C CYS A 64 10.83 0.43 1.15
N ALA A 65 10.09 0.92 2.10
CA ALA A 65 9.35 0.13 3.08
C ALA A 65 7.89 0.57 3.08
N ILE A 66 6.98 -0.38 3.25
CA ILE A 66 5.54 -0.13 3.26
C ILE A 66 4.98 -0.73 4.53
N SER A 67 4.30 0.09 5.33
CA SER A 67 3.61 -0.36 6.55
C SER A 67 2.11 -0.33 6.34
N ILE A 68 1.45 -1.43 6.69
CA ILE A 68 0.00 -1.54 6.77
C ILE A 68 -0.33 -2.06 8.17
N ASP A 69 -1.12 -1.32 8.92
CA ASP A 69 -1.44 -1.66 10.31
C ASP A 69 -2.87 -1.29 10.67
N ILE A 70 -3.41 -2.00 11.66
CA ILE A 70 -4.67 -1.65 12.32
C ILE A 70 -4.51 -1.77 13.83
N THR A 71 -5.23 -0.91 14.55
CA THR A 71 -5.43 -1.00 15.99
C THR A 71 -6.92 -1.01 16.27
N GLU A 72 -7.40 -2.08 16.89
CA GLU A 72 -8.80 -2.24 17.28
C GLU A 72 -8.87 -2.31 18.81
N GLY A 73 -9.12 -1.21 19.46
CA GLY A 73 -9.32 -1.13 20.91
C GLY A 73 -8.22 -1.78 21.75
N GLY A 74 -7.43 -0.97 22.47
CA GLY A 74 -6.37 -1.47 23.35
C GLY A 74 -5.19 -2.09 22.60
N LEU A 75 -4.78 -3.31 23.02
CA LEU A 75 -3.64 -4.03 22.45
C LEU A 75 -4.01 -4.93 21.24
N ARG A 76 -5.17 -4.78 20.66
CA ARG A 76 -5.53 -5.50 19.42
C ARG A 76 -4.86 -4.83 18.23
N PHE A 77 -3.67 -5.27 17.92
CA PHE A 77 -2.83 -4.66 16.92
C PHE A 77 -2.32 -5.71 15.93
N LYS A 78 -2.51 -5.45 14.65
CA LYS A 78 -1.91 -6.22 13.56
C LYS A 78 -1.12 -5.31 12.64
N ALA A 79 0.02 -5.77 12.17
CA ALA A 79 0.81 -5.05 11.18
C ALA A 79 1.51 -5.98 10.22
N VAL A 80 1.68 -5.47 8.99
CA VAL A 80 2.53 -6.07 7.95
C VAL A 80 3.43 -4.98 7.42
N ILE A 81 4.73 -5.26 7.39
CA ILE A 81 5.73 -4.41 6.75
C ILE A 81 6.32 -5.17 5.56
N LEU A 82 6.36 -4.51 4.41
CA LEU A 82 6.93 -5.01 3.17
C LEU A 82 8.14 -4.16 2.83
N GLU A 83 9.31 -4.79 2.65
CA GLU A 83 10.56 -4.09 2.32
C GLU A 83 11.15 -4.63 1.02
N GLY A 84 11.74 -3.75 0.22
CA GLY A 84 12.43 -4.13 -1.00
C GLY A 84 12.70 -2.97 -1.93
N GLU A 85 12.89 -3.29 -3.20
CA GLU A 85 13.13 -2.32 -4.28
C GLU A 85 11.87 -2.19 -5.15
N ALA A 86 11.35 -0.98 -5.24
CA ALA A 86 10.17 -0.69 -6.04
C ALA A 86 10.53 -0.51 -7.53
N GLU A 87 9.63 -0.98 -8.38
CA GLU A 87 9.61 -0.73 -9.82
C GLU A 87 8.56 0.33 -10.13
N LEU A 88 8.89 1.27 -11.00
CA LEU A 88 7.98 2.31 -11.48
C LEU A 88 7.51 1.96 -12.88
N LEU A 89 6.20 1.83 -13.07
CA LEU A 89 5.56 1.56 -14.35
C LEU A 89 4.87 2.84 -14.83
N GLU A 90 5.48 3.50 -15.82
CA GLU A 90 5.05 4.79 -16.34
C GLU A 90 4.63 4.74 -17.80
N ASP A 91 5.17 3.80 -18.58
CA ASP A 91 5.06 3.81 -20.05
C ASP A 91 3.73 3.26 -20.56
N ASP A 92 3.18 2.24 -19.89
CA ASP A 92 1.88 1.64 -20.23
C ASP A 92 0.75 2.32 -19.44
N GLN A 93 0.22 3.41 -19.99
CA GLN A 93 -0.85 4.17 -19.33
C GLN A 93 -2.19 3.42 -19.30
N GLU A 94 -2.43 2.49 -20.22
CA GLU A 94 -3.64 1.65 -20.15
C GLU A 94 -3.57 0.66 -18.98
N PHE A 95 -2.43 0.00 -18.80
CA PHE A 95 -2.20 -0.84 -17.63
C PHE A 95 -2.29 -0.03 -16.32
N ALA A 96 -1.70 1.16 -16.28
CA ALA A 96 -1.75 2.04 -15.12
C ALA A 96 -3.18 2.46 -14.80
N ARG A 97 -3.97 2.82 -15.81
CA ARG A 97 -5.38 3.19 -15.66
C ARG A 97 -6.22 2.01 -15.14
N GLN A 98 -6.04 0.82 -15.68
CA GLN A 98 -6.75 -0.38 -15.25
C GLN A 98 -6.39 -0.74 -13.79
N THR A 99 -5.13 -0.63 -13.43
CA THR A 99 -4.65 -0.87 -12.06
C THR A 99 -5.22 0.17 -11.09
N ALA A 100 -5.21 1.44 -11.47
CA ALA A 100 -5.85 2.51 -10.68
C ALA A 100 -7.34 2.25 -10.45
N ALA A 101 -8.07 1.83 -11.49
CA ALA A 101 -9.48 1.50 -11.40
C ALA A 101 -9.73 0.33 -10.41
N ARG A 102 -8.90 -0.69 -10.43
CA ARG A 102 -8.97 -1.81 -9.48
C ARG A 102 -8.68 -1.36 -8.04
N ILE A 103 -7.69 -0.51 -7.84
CA ILE A 103 -7.39 0.06 -6.53
C ILE A 103 -8.59 0.85 -6.02
N TYR A 104 -9.12 1.77 -6.81
CA TYR A 104 -10.26 2.59 -6.40
C TYR A 104 -11.53 1.76 -6.13
N THR A 105 -11.76 0.72 -6.92
CA THR A 105 -12.89 -0.19 -6.67
C THR A 105 -12.77 -0.89 -5.31
N LYS A 106 -11.57 -1.28 -4.90
CA LYS A 106 -11.32 -1.89 -3.58
C LYS A 106 -11.78 -0.98 -2.43
N TYR A 107 -11.55 0.35 -2.54
CA TYR A 107 -11.85 1.32 -1.48
C TYR A 107 -13.23 1.95 -1.60
N LEU A 108 -13.72 2.16 -2.81
CA LEU A 108 -14.95 2.89 -3.08
C LEU A 108 -16.14 2.00 -3.48
N GLY A 109 -15.87 0.75 -3.84
CA GLY A 109 -16.87 -0.16 -4.39
C GLY A 109 -17.19 0.12 -5.85
N SER A 110 -17.96 -0.78 -6.46
CA SER A 110 -18.35 -0.70 -7.88
C SER A 110 -19.22 0.51 -8.21
N GLU A 111 -19.99 1.00 -7.26
CA GLU A 111 -20.83 2.20 -7.44
C GLU A 111 -20.03 3.48 -7.14
N GLY A 112 -19.25 3.51 -6.06
CA GLY A 112 -18.47 4.68 -5.67
C GLY A 112 -17.45 5.11 -6.72
N ILE A 113 -16.88 4.16 -7.46
CA ILE A 113 -15.94 4.43 -8.55
C ILE A 113 -16.56 5.23 -9.70
N LEU A 114 -17.87 5.18 -9.87
CA LEU A 114 -18.60 5.88 -10.94
C LEU A 114 -18.78 7.38 -10.68
N ALA A 115 -18.51 7.85 -9.47
CA ALA A 115 -18.59 9.26 -9.14
C ALA A 115 -17.60 10.10 -9.98
N PRO A 116 -17.92 11.40 -10.24
CA PRO A 116 -17.09 12.24 -11.12
C PRO A 116 -15.61 12.37 -10.70
N THR A 117 -15.34 12.47 -9.40
CA THR A 117 -13.97 12.64 -8.91
C THR A 117 -13.12 11.39 -9.11
N PRO A 118 -13.52 10.17 -8.70
CA PRO A 118 -12.80 8.95 -9.03
C PRO A 118 -12.58 8.76 -10.53
N GLN A 119 -13.59 9.01 -11.35
CA GLN A 119 -13.48 8.89 -12.81
C GLN A 119 -12.44 9.84 -13.40
N ARG A 120 -12.41 11.08 -12.94
CA ARG A 120 -11.38 12.05 -13.35
C ARG A 120 -9.98 11.62 -12.92
N MET A 121 -9.84 11.08 -11.71
CA MET A 121 -8.57 10.58 -11.21
C MET A 121 -8.08 9.38 -12.02
N ILE A 122 -8.94 8.41 -12.30
CA ILE A 122 -8.61 7.21 -13.10
C ILE A 122 -8.13 7.59 -14.51
N ASN A 123 -8.68 8.64 -15.09
CA ASN A 123 -8.33 9.10 -16.44
C ASN A 123 -7.17 10.11 -16.46
N SER A 124 -6.54 10.40 -15.33
CA SER A 124 -5.34 11.23 -15.24
C SER A 124 -4.07 10.39 -15.48
N PRO A 125 -2.93 11.02 -15.81
CA PRO A 125 -1.67 10.28 -15.89
C PRO A 125 -1.27 9.65 -14.57
N HIS A 126 -0.85 8.38 -14.61
CA HIS A 126 -0.50 7.57 -13.47
C HIS A 126 0.92 7.04 -13.52
N VAL A 127 1.49 6.79 -12.35
CA VAL A 127 2.62 5.90 -12.13
C VAL A 127 2.14 4.78 -11.22
N ILE A 128 2.41 3.54 -11.61
CA ILE A 128 2.23 2.39 -10.72
C ILE A 128 3.55 2.11 -10.03
N ILE A 129 3.54 2.16 -8.70
CA ILE A 129 4.64 1.70 -7.87
C ILE A 129 4.37 0.24 -7.58
N ARG A 130 5.24 -0.65 -8.02
CA ARG A 130 5.11 -2.10 -7.83
C ARG A 130 6.28 -2.62 -7.01
N LEU A 131 5.98 -3.38 -5.97
CA LEU A 131 6.98 -4.00 -5.11
C LEU A 131 6.67 -5.49 -4.95
N LYS A 132 7.62 -6.36 -5.36
CA LYS A 132 7.70 -7.73 -4.88
C LYS A 132 8.60 -7.72 -3.64
N PRO A 133 8.06 -7.93 -2.43
CA PRO A 133 8.85 -7.78 -1.22
C PRO A 133 10.02 -8.76 -1.17
N GLN A 134 11.20 -8.27 -0.81
CA GLN A 134 12.38 -9.07 -0.46
C GLN A 134 12.27 -9.56 0.99
N ARG A 135 11.57 -8.81 1.83
CA ARG A 135 11.33 -9.13 3.23
C ARG A 135 9.90 -8.75 3.61
N ILE A 136 9.24 -9.65 4.35
CA ILE A 136 7.94 -9.40 4.98
C ILE A 136 8.11 -9.58 6.47
N ILE A 137 7.68 -8.58 7.24
CA ILE A 137 7.65 -8.60 8.70
C ILE A 137 6.19 -8.46 9.09
N SER A 138 5.71 -9.29 9.98
CA SER A 138 4.33 -9.23 10.45
C SER A 138 4.22 -9.57 11.92
N TRP A 139 3.20 -9.05 12.56
CA TRP A 139 2.86 -9.43 13.93
C TRP A 139 1.39 -9.24 14.24
N ASP A 140 0.91 -10.06 15.17
CA ASP A 140 -0.45 -10.06 15.68
C ASP A 140 -0.42 -10.06 17.22
N TRP A 141 -1.00 -9.04 17.82
CA TRP A 141 -1.18 -8.91 19.26
C TRP A 141 -2.62 -9.21 19.69
N THR A 142 -3.51 -9.56 18.77
CA THR A 142 -4.93 -9.79 19.07
C THR A 142 -5.14 -11.04 19.94
N SER A 143 -4.18 -11.95 19.97
CA SER A 143 -4.23 -13.19 20.75
C SER A 143 -3.65 -13.08 22.16
N SER A 144 -3.21 -11.92 22.60
CA SER A 144 -2.51 -11.75 23.88
C SER A 144 -3.38 -11.73 25.14
N GLY A 145 -4.68 -12.01 25.03
CA GLY A 145 -5.58 -12.15 26.19
C GLY A 145 -5.86 -10.85 26.96
N VAL A 146 -5.41 -9.72 26.48
CA VAL A 146 -5.68 -8.42 27.07
C VAL A 146 -7.04 -7.93 26.58
N ALA A 147 -7.99 -7.77 27.49
CA ALA A 147 -9.30 -7.23 27.18
C ALA A 147 -9.17 -5.79 26.62
N PRO A 148 -10.01 -5.40 25.65
CA PRO A 148 -10.04 -4.02 25.21
C PRO A 148 -10.36 -3.08 26.38
N VAL A 149 -9.68 -1.95 26.42
CA VAL A 149 -10.03 -0.87 27.36
C VAL A 149 -11.42 -0.36 26.97
N PRO A 150 -12.38 -0.24 27.91
CA PRO A 150 -13.73 0.20 27.63
C PRO A 150 -13.79 1.63 27.09
#